data_f76189e1bfab352f068d3d6056f1d463
#
_entry.id   f76189e1bfab352f068d3d6056f1d463
#
_cell.length_a   1.000
_cell.length_b   1.000
_cell.length_c   1.000
_cell.angle_alpha   90.00
_cell.angle_beta   90.00
_cell.angle_gamma   90.00
#
_symmetry.space_group_name_H-M   'P 1'
#
loop_
_entity.id
_entity.type
_entity.pdbx_description
1 polymer ?
#
loop_
_entity_poly.entity_id
_entity_poly.type
_entity_poly.pdbx_seq_one_letter_code
_entity_poly.pdbx_strand_id
1 'polypeptide(L)'
;MKLPPVEFVVEGLLPKGLGLLAAPPKYGKSWMMLSICLAVAAGEPFLGYHTRQQGCLYLALEDSMNRLQGRMDTLLEGQPAPAGFDYSIQALGLGMGLLEQLEGYLQAHPETGLVVIDTFQKIRGSAKAGEGAYAADYREVAQLKAFADQKNIALLLVHHTRKMVDETDPFNRISGTTGILGAADTVLVLTRQKRGEENALLSLTGRDVDSAELMLRFDSTACRWENLGPAENLTQQQELEDYLESPLAPTVNQLLEDSPQGWKGSASQLMEKGREI
;
A
#
# COMPACT_ATOMS: atom_id res chain seq x y z
N MET A 1 -20.63 -8.32 27.18
CA MET A 1 -21.04 -8.28 25.77
C MET A 1 -19.78 -8.52 24.94
N LYS A 2 -19.75 -9.55 24.09
CA LYS A 2 -18.61 -9.79 23.21
C LYS A 2 -18.79 -8.92 21.98
N LEU A 3 -17.84 -8.02 21.70
CA LEU A 3 -17.85 -7.23 20.49
C LEU A 3 -17.54 -8.14 19.28
N PRO A 4 -18.09 -7.87 18.09
CA PRO A 4 -17.72 -8.61 16.88
C PRO A 4 -16.22 -8.43 16.59
N PRO A 5 -15.57 -9.42 15.96
CA PRO A 5 -14.19 -9.26 15.50
C PRO A 5 -14.09 -8.14 14.44
N VAL A 6 -12.88 -7.63 14.24
CA VAL A 6 -12.58 -6.69 13.17
C VAL A 6 -12.91 -7.33 11.82
N GLU A 7 -13.65 -6.60 10.99
CA GLU A 7 -13.98 -7.05 9.65
C GLU A 7 -12.95 -6.52 8.63
N PHE A 8 -12.49 -7.42 7.76
CA PHE A 8 -11.54 -7.08 6.69
C PHE A 8 -12.23 -7.10 5.32
N VAL A 9 -11.80 -6.19 4.45
CA VAL A 9 -12.09 -6.24 3.00
C VAL A 9 -11.00 -7.04 2.29
N VAL A 10 -9.74 -6.85 2.71
CA VAL A 10 -8.60 -7.69 2.35
C VAL A 10 -7.96 -8.18 3.64
N GLU A 11 -8.00 -9.49 3.88
CA GLU A 11 -7.58 -10.13 5.13
C GLU A 11 -6.14 -9.76 5.50
N GLY A 12 -5.93 -9.27 6.73
CA GLY A 12 -4.60 -8.87 7.20
C GLY A 12 -3.98 -7.63 6.53
N LEU A 13 -4.65 -7.02 5.52
CA LEU A 13 -4.13 -5.87 4.79
C LEU A 13 -5.02 -4.64 4.90
N LEU A 14 -6.33 -4.79 4.73
CA LEU A 14 -7.28 -3.67 4.72
C LEU A 14 -8.53 -4.01 5.54
N PRO A 15 -8.59 -3.61 6.82
CA PRO A 15 -9.81 -3.66 7.61
C PRO A 15 -10.81 -2.61 7.15
N LYS A 16 -12.07 -2.73 7.60
CA LYS A 16 -13.04 -1.64 7.53
C LYS A 16 -12.57 -0.45 8.37
N GLY A 17 -12.97 0.75 7.99
CA GLY A 17 -12.47 2.01 8.54
C GLY A 17 -11.73 2.83 7.49
N LEU A 18 -10.84 3.71 7.91
CA LEU A 18 -10.10 4.58 7.01
C LEU A 18 -8.70 4.06 6.72
N GLY A 19 -8.45 3.67 5.47
CA GLY A 19 -7.13 3.34 4.93
C GLY A 19 -6.50 4.51 4.17
N LEU A 20 -5.18 4.57 4.17
CA LEU A 20 -4.40 5.52 3.39
C LEU A 20 -3.31 4.78 2.61
N LEU A 21 -3.26 4.96 1.28
CA LEU A 21 -2.13 4.55 0.45
C LEU A 21 -1.35 5.78 0.00
N ALA A 22 -0.09 5.88 0.36
CA ALA A 22 0.80 6.95 -0.07
C ALA A 22 1.94 6.44 -0.94
N ALA A 23 2.22 7.15 -2.03
CA ALA A 23 3.39 6.89 -2.87
C ALA A 23 3.72 8.11 -3.74
N PRO A 24 4.95 8.21 -4.28
CA PRO A 24 5.31 9.23 -5.26
C PRO A 24 4.46 9.15 -6.54
N PRO A 25 4.37 10.23 -7.32
CA PRO A 25 3.73 10.19 -8.63
C PRO A 25 4.38 9.16 -9.57
N LYS A 26 3.56 8.46 -10.37
CA LYS A 26 4.00 7.46 -11.38
C LYS A 26 4.59 6.17 -10.79
N TYR A 27 4.28 5.83 -9.54
CA TYR A 27 4.71 4.58 -8.89
C TYR A 27 3.66 3.45 -8.98
N GLY A 28 2.66 3.58 -9.84
CA GLY A 28 1.68 2.51 -10.08
C GLY A 28 0.51 2.47 -9.08
N LYS A 29 0.29 3.55 -8.28
CA LYS A 29 -0.84 3.63 -7.32
C LYS A 29 -2.19 3.30 -7.93
N SER A 30 -2.53 3.98 -9.03
CA SER A 30 -3.84 3.81 -9.66
C SER A 30 -4.04 2.41 -10.25
N TRP A 31 -2.96 1.74 -10.71
CA TRP A 31 -3.01 0.33 -11.09
C TRP A 31 -3.32 -0.56 -9.87
N MET A 32 -2.65 -0.31 -8.75
CA MET A 32 -2.90 -1.02 -7.49
C MET A 32 -4.33 -0.81 -7.00
N MET A 33 -4.84 0.42 -7.06
CA MET A 33 -6.20 0.74 -6.61
C MET A 33 -7.28 0.12 -7.50
N LEU A 34 -7.08 0.14 -8.80
CA LEU A 34 -7.99 -0.54 -9.71
C LEU A 34 -7.96 -2.06 -9.50
N SER A 35 -6.76 -2.64 -9.32
CA SER A 35 -6.61 -4.08 -9.06
C SER A 35 -7.29 -4.52 -7.75
N ILE A 36 -7.16 -3.76 -6.65
CA ILE A 36 -7.85 -4.12 -5.40
C ILE A 36 -9.36 -4.03 -5.53
N CYS A 37 -9.89 -3.00 -6.24
CA CYS A 37 -11.32 -2.87 -6.47
C CYS A 37 -11.87 -4.04 -7.29
N LEU A 38 -11.19 -4.43 -8.37
CA LEU A 38 -11.60 -5.55 -9.20
C LEU A 38 -11.52 -6.88 -8.43
N ALA A 39 -10.45 -7.09 -7.66
CA ALA A 39 -10.28 -8.29 -6.84
C ALA A 39 -11.38 -8.42 -5.78
N VAL A 40 -11.68 -7.34 -5.05
CA VAL A 40 -12.74 -7.33 -4.03
C VAL A 40 -14.12 -7.54 -4.66
N ALA A 41 -14.42 -6.91 -5.80
CA ALA A 41 -15.68 -7.10 -6.48
C ALA A 41 -15.87 -8.54 -7.01
N ALA A 42 -14.77 -9.19 -7.43
CA ALA A 42 -14.76 -10.58 -7.89
C ALA A 42 -14.69 -11.59 -6.73
N GLY A 43 -14.21 -11.21 -5.55
CA GLY A 43 -13.86 -12.14 -4.46
C GLY A 43 -12.56 -12.89 -4.71
N GLU A 44 -11.69 -12.33 -5.56
CA GLU A 44 -10.38 -12.90 -5.89
C GLU A 44 -9.28 -12.37 -4.97
N PRO A 45 -8.18 -13.11 -4.77
CA PRO A 45 -7.08 -12.63 -3.93
C PRO A 45 -6.45 -11.33 -4.47
N PHE A 46 -6.08 -10.43 -3.56
CA PHE A 46 -5.29 -9.24 -3.86
C PHE A 46 -3.92 -9.35 -3.20
N LEU A 47 -2.84 -9.26 -3.96
CA LEU A 47 -1.45 -9.47 -3.50
C LEU A 47 -1.26 -10.78 -2.71
N GLY A 48 -2.02 -11.83 -3.05
CA GLY A 48 -2.02 -13.12 -2.36
C GLY A 48 -2.86 -13.16 -1.07
N TYR A 49 -3.43 -12.03 -0.62
CA TYR A 49 -4.32 -11.96 0.53
C TYR A 49 -5.76 -12.24 0.11
N HIS A 50 -6.49 -12.97 0.94
CA HIS A 50 -7.90 -13.27 0.71
C HIS A 50 -8.75 -11.99 0.75
N THR A 51 -9.65 -11.82 -0.22
CA THR A 51 -10.63 -10.74 -0.22
C THR A 51 -12.01 -11.27 0.14
N ARG A 52 -12.81 -10.45 0.81
CA ARG A 52 -14.23 -10.70 0.97
C ARG A 52 -14.97 -10.07 -0.21
N GLN A 53 -15.71 -10.89 -0.99
CA GLN A 53 -16.47 -10.37 -2.12
C GLN A 53 -17.52 -9.35 -1.67
N GLN A 54 -17.42 -8.12 -2.16
CA GLN A 54 -18.30 -6.99 -1.84
C GLN A 54 -18.34 -6.03 -3.02
N GLY A 55 -19.35 -5.15 -3.05
CA GLY A 55 -19.38 -4.03 -3.99
C GLY A 55 -18.21 -3.05 -3.75
N CYS A 56 -17.74 -2.44 -4.83
CA CYS A 56 -16.64 -1.47 -4.82
C CYS A 56 -17.00 -0.22 -5.62
N LEU A 57 -16.71 0.95 -5.05
CA LEU A 57 -16.75 2.24 -5.76
C LEU A 57 -15.33 2.79 -5.91
N TYR A 58 -14.87 2.99 -7.15
CA TYR A 58 -13.61 3.62 -7.45
C TYR A 58 -13.79 5.05 -7.99
N LEU A 59 -13.41 6.04 -7.20
CA LEU A 59 -13.38 7.45 -7.61
C LEU A 59 -12.00 7.78 -8.20
N ALA A 60 -11.88 7.67 -9.53
CA ALA A 60 -10.65 7.89 -10.30
C ALA A 60 -10.51 9.36 -10.73
N LEU A 61 -10.32 10.28 -9.77
CA LEU A 61 -10.46 11.72 -9.97
C LEU A 61 -9.28 12.41 -10.69
N GLU A 62 -8.20 11.68 -10.95
CA GLU A 62 -7.07 12.14 -11.77
C GLU A 62 -7.07 11.50 -13.17
N ASP A 63 -8.00 10.61 -13.44
CA ASP A 63 -8.08 9.92 -14.71
C ASP A 63 -9.10 10.53 -15.67
N SER A 64 -8.88 10.31 -16.96
CA SER A 64 -9.89 10.46 -18.00
C SER A 64 -10.61 9.12 -18.22
N MET A 65 -11.84 9.16 -18.73
CA MET A 65 -12.61 7.95 -19.04
C MET A 65 -11.83 7.00 -19.95
N ASN A 66 -11.20 7.51 -21.02
CA ASN A 66 -10.41 6.69 -21.96
C ASN A 66 -9.21 6.00 -21.28
N ARG A 67 -8.55 6.70 -20.34
CA ARG A 67 -7.40 6.13 -19.62
C ARG A 67 -7.87 5.05 -18.66
N LEU A 68 -8.96 5.30 -17.94
CA LEU A 68 -9.53 4.33 -17.00
C LEU A 68 -10.00 3.08 -17.76
N GLN A 69 -10.71 3.25 -18.88
CA GLN A 69 -11.12 2.16 -19.75
C GLN A 69 -9.92 1.33 -20.21
N GLY A 70 -8.87 1.97 -20.76
CA GLY A 70 -7.68 1.26 -21.21
C GLY A 70 -6.97 0.48 -20.09
N ARG A 71 -7.00 0.99 -18.85
CA ARG A 71 -6.50 0.24 -17.69
C ARG A 71 -7.38 -0.96 -17.35
N MET A 72 -8.68 -0.80 -17.40
CA MET A 72 -9.63 -1.90 -17.18
C MET A 72 -9.44 -2.99 -18.24
N ASP A 73 -9.36 -2.61 -19.52
CA ASP A 73 -9.12 -3.55 -20.62
C ASP A 73 -7.83 -4.36 -20.42
N THR A 74 -6.76 -3.69 -19.92
CA THR A 74 -5.47 -4.35 -19.61
C THR A 74 -5.62 -5.33 -18.43
N LEU A 75 -6.23 -4.92 -17.33
CA LEU A 75 -6.34 -5.76 -16.12
C LEU A 75 -7.35 -6.91 -16.29
N LEU A 76 -8.42 -6.68 -17.06
CA LEU A 76 -9.48 -7.68 -17.29
C LEU A 76 -9.16 -8.63 -18.44
N GLU A 77 -8.16 -8.32 -19.28
CA GLU A 77 -7.76 -9.17 -20.41
C GLU A 77 -8.94 -9.55 -21.33
N GLY A 78 -9.83 -8.57 -21.55
CA GLY A 78 -11.03 -8.75 -22.36
C GLY A 78 -12.21 -9.43 -21.64
N GLN A 79 -12.07 -9.77 -20.36
CA GLN A 79 -13.19 -10.25 -19.56
C GLN A 79 -14.09 -9.09 -19.12
N PRO A 80 -15.40 -9.33 -18.92
CA PRO A 80 -16.29 -8.31 -18.37
C PRO A 80 -15.87 -7.93 -16.94
N ALA A 81 -16.09 -6.66 -16.57
CA ALA A 81 -15.87 -6.23 -15.20
C ALA A 81 -16.79 -7.00 -14.23
N PRO A 82 -16.33 -7.33 -13.02
CA PRO A 82 -17.14 -7.98 -12.01
C PRO A 82 -18.42 -7.18 -11.71
N ALA A 83 -19.53 -7.89 -11.49
CA ALA A 83 -20.74 -7.26 -10.97
C ALA A 83 -20.45 -6.63 -9.58
N GLY A 84 -20.92 -5.42 -9.36
CA GLY A 84 -20.62 -4.67 -8.12
C GLY A 84 -19.34 -3.84 -8.16
N PHE A 85 -18.63 -3.79 -9.30
CA PHE A 85 -17.58 -2.79 -9.51
C PHE A 85 -18.15 -1.57 -10.22
N ASP A 86 -18.18 -0.45 -9.49
CA ASP A 86 -18.59 0.85 -10.01
C ASP A 86 -17.44 1.85 -9.98
N TYR A 87 -17.46 2.83 -10.85
CA TYR A 87 -16.44 3.88 -10.89
C TYR A 87 -17.01 5.23 -11.31
N SER A 88 -16.31 6.30 -10.89
CA SER A 88 -16.56 7.66 -11.39
C SER A 88 -15.25 8.41 -11.53
N ILE A 89 -15.17 9.27 -12.54
CA ILE A 89 -14.04 10.21 -12.72
C ILE A 89 -14.34 11.60 -12.14
N GLN A 90 -15.48 11.74 -11.49
CA GLN A 90 -15.93 12.99 -10.87
C GLN A 90 -16.54 12.71 -9.49
N ALA A 91 -16.27 13.59 -8.55
CA ALA A 91 -16.91 13.64 -7.24
C ALA A 91 -16.97 15.07 -6.73
N LEU A 92 -17.89 15.34 -5.81
CA LEU A 92 -17.92 16.60 -5.07
C LEU A 92 -16.75 16.66 -4.08
N GLY A 93 -16.39 17.87 -3.63
CA GLY A 93 -15.38 18.05 -2.59
C GLY A 93 -15.96 17.92 -1.18
N LEU A 94 -15.07 17.74 -0.19
CA LEU A 94 -15.42 17.83 1.24
C LEU A 94 -16.00 19.21 1.56
N GLY A 95 -17.14 19.21 2.26
CA GLY A 95 -17.90 20.42 2.54
C GLY A 95 -18.71 20.98 1.36
N MET A 96 -18.67 20.28 0.20
CA MET A 96 -19.45 20.63 -0.99
C MET A 96 -20.45 19.52 -1.39
N GLY A 97 -20.68 18.53 -0.53
CA GLY A 97 -21.65 17.46 -0.75
C GLY A 97 -21.07 16.09 -1.03
N LEU A 98 -19.74 15.87 -0.87
CA LEU A 98 -19.13 14.56 -1.08
C LEU A 98 -19.75 13.46 -0.20
N LEU A 99 -19.90 13.73 1.10
CA LEU A 99 -20.42 12.71 2.03
C LEU A 99 -21.86 12.35 1.73
N GLU A 100 -22.67 13.33 1.37
CA GLU A 100 -24.07 13.15 0.94
C GLU A 100 -24.14 12.36 -0.39
N GLN A 101 -23.22 12.64 -1.32
CA GLN A 101 -23.10 11.87 -2.58
C GLN A 101 -22.75 10.43 -2.32
N LEU A 102 -21.74 10.15 -1.45
CA LEU A 102 -21.36 8.80 -1.06
C LEU A 102 -22.47 8.09 -0.30
N GLU A 103 -23.18 8.80 0.59
CA GLU A 103 -24.32 8.23 1.32
C GLU A 103 -25.44 7.81 0.38
N GLY A 104 -25.82 8.65 -0.58
CA GLY A 104 -26.81 8.32 -1.60
C GLY A 104 -26.40 7.11 -2.45
N TYR A 105 -25.13 7.01 -2.82
CA TYR A 105 -24.59 5.85 -3.52
C TYR A 105 -24.70 4.57 -2.66
N LEU A 106 -24.25 4.61 -1.40
CA LEU A 106 -24.30 3.46 -0.50
C LEU A 106 -25.73 3.01 -0.15
N GLN A 107 -26.69 3.92 -0.15
CA GLN A 107 -28.11 3.56 -0.01
C GLN A 107 -28.65 2.80 -1.21
N ALA A 108 -28.20 3.14 -2.42
CA ALA A 108 -28.56 2.45 -3.66
C ALA A 108 -27.79 1.13 -3.86
N HIS A 109 -26.58 1.02 -3.27
CA HIS A 109 -25.66 -0.12 -3.37
C HIS A 109 -25.25 -0.63 -1.99
N PRO A 110 -26.16 -1.23 -1.21
CA PRO A 110 -25.90 -1.64 0.18
C PRO A 110 -24.85 -2.75 0.32
N GLU A 111 -24.53 -3.46 -0.78
CA GLU A 111 -23.48 -4.48 -0.86
C GLU A 111 -22.06 -3.88 -0.89
N THR A 112 -21.92 -2.56 -1.04
CA THR A 112 -20.62 -1.88 -1.15
C THR A 112 -19.85 -1.94 0.16
N GLY A 113 -18.69 -2.56 0.12
CA GLY A 113 -17.78 -2.67 1.27
C GLY A 113 -16.48 -1.88 1.11
N LEU A 114 -16.14 -1.47 -0.12
CA LEU A 114 -14.93 -0.72 -0.42
C LEU A 114 -15.24 0.53 -1.23
N VAL A 115 -14.76 1.68 -0.77
CA VAL A 115 -14.72 2.92 -1.53
C VAL A 115 -13.27 3.39 -1.63
N VAL A 116 -12.78 3.59 -2.85
CA VAL A 116 -11.42 4.10 -3.10
C VAL A 116 -11.49 5.50 -3.69
N ILE A 117 -10.72 6.45 -3.15
CA ILE A 117 -10.63 7.82 -3.63
C ILE A 117 -9.21 8.11 -4.14
N ASP A 118 -9.04 8.19 -5.44
CA ASP A 118 -7.77 8.47 -6.13
C ASP A 118 -7.85 9.81 -6.89
N THR A 119 -7.43 10.93 -6.28
CA THR A 119 -6.66 11.09 -5.03
C THR A 119 -7.38 11.95 -4.00
N PHE A 120 -6.97 11.83 -2.74
CA PHE A 120 -7.46 12.67 -1.63
C PHE A 120 -7.35 14.16 -1.93
N GLN A 121 -6.27 14.59 -2.61
CA GLN A 121 -6.07 15.99 -2.96
C GLN A 121 -7.23 16.59 -3.80
N LYS A 122 -7.92 15.77 -4.59
CA LYS A 122 -9.03 16.22 -5.47
C LYS A 122 -10.32 16.51 -4.74
N ILE A 123 -10.51 15.93 -3.57
CA ILE A 123 -11.72 16.09 -2.76
C ILE A 123 -11.52 17.04 -1.57
N ARG A 124 -10.31 17.53 -1.34
CA ARG A 124 -10.01 18.43 -0.22
C ARG A 124 -10.85 19.70 -0.27
N GLY A 125 -11.36 20.09 0.88
CA GLY A 125 -12.10 21.35 1.05
C GLY A 125 -11.17 22.55 1.12
N SER A 126 -11.77 23.74 1.14
CA SER A 126 -11.02 24.98 1.40
C SER A 126 -10.65 25.06 2.89
N ALA A 127 -9.42 25.50 3.19
CA ALA A 127 -9.01 25.80 4.55
C ALA A 127 -9.90 26.93 5.12
N LYS A 128 -10.30 26.81 6.38
CA LYS A 128 -11.03 27.87 7.08
C LYS A 128 -10.09 29.01 7.42
N ALA A 129 -10.60 30.24 7.42
CA ALA A 129 -9.79 31.40 7.78
C ALA A 129 -9.20 31.23 9.19
N GLY A 130 -7.86 31.35 9.31
CA GLY A 130 -7.13 31.18 10.56
C GLY A 130 -6.86 29.73 11.00
N GLU A 131 -7.28 28.72 10.22
CA GLU A 131 -7.04 27.30 10.52
C GLU A 131 -5.60 26.92 10.13
N GLY A 132 -4.85 26.34 11.07
CA GLY A 132 -3.52 25.80 10.80
C GLY A 132 -3.60 24.54 9.93
N ALA A 133 -2.57 24.27 9.12
CA ALA A 133 -2.52 23.15 8.21
C ALA A 133 -2.78 21.79 8.90
N TYR A 134 -2.23 21.58 10.09
CA TYR A 134 -2.47 20.36 10.88
C TYR A 134 -3.95 20.18 11.23
N ALA A 135 -4.61 21.24 11.71
CA ALA A 135 -6.02 21.17 12.10
C ALA A 135 -6.93 20.91 10.88
N ALA A 136 -6.60 21.52 9.72
CA ALA A 136 -7.32 21.28 8.48
C ALA A 136 -7.16 19.84 7.99
N ASP A 137 -5.93 19.32 7.94
CA ASP A 137 -5.63 17.95 7.54
C ASP A 137 -6.35 16.95 8.45
N TYR A 138 -6.20 17.10 9.77
CA TYR A 138 -6.84 16.22 10.75
C TYR A 138 -8.38 16.25 10.65
N ARG A 139 -8.97 17.43 10.53
CA ARG A 139 -10.44 17.60 10.41
C ARG A 139 -10.98 16.89 9.17
N GLU A 140 -10.33 17.05 8.01
CA GLU A 140 -10.77 16.44 6.75
C GLU A 140 -10.70 14.91 6.82
N VAL A 141 -9.59 14.38 7.31
CA VAL A 141 -9.40 12.92 7.43
C VAL A 141 -10.31 12.33 8.52
N ALA A 142 -10.50 13.03 9.64
CA ALA A 142 -11.41 12.60 10.70
C ALA A 142 -12.89 12.55 10.26
N GLN A 143 -13.31 13.46 9.37
CA GLN A 143 -14.67 13.41 8.79
C GLN A 143 -14.86 12.16 7.92
N LEU A 144 -13.86 11.84 7.07
CA LEU A 144 -13.90 10.65 6.23
C LEU A 144 -13.84 9.37 7.07
N LYS A 145 -13.03 9.36 8.14
CA LYS A 145 -12.99 8.25 9.08
C LYS A 145 -14.35 8.03 9.75
N ALA A 146 -14.93 9.08 10.31
CA ALA A 146 -16.25 8.98 10.96
C ALA A 146 -17.32 8.47 10.00
N PHE A 147 -17.26 8.86 8.72
CA PHE A 147 -18.15 8.36 7.69
C PHE A 147 -17.92 6.87 7.41
N ALA A 148 -16.67 6.44 7.26
CA ALA A 148 -16.31 5.03 7.03
C ALA A 148 -16.79 4.14 8.19
N ASP A 149 -16.52 4.56 9.43
CA ASP A 149 -16.96 3.87 10.64
C ASP A 149 -18.50 3.76 10.71
N GLN A 150 -19.20 4.87 10.47
CA GLN A 150 -20.67 4.92 10.50
C GLN A 150 -21.30 4.00 9.44
N LYS A 151 -20.72 3.94 8.24
CA LYS A 151 -21.22 3.13 7.12
C LYS A 151 -20.71 1.69 7.15
N ASN A 152 -19.79 1.37 8.07
CA ASN A 152 -19.15 0.06 8.19
C ASN A 152 -18.51 -0.41 6.86
N ILE A 153 -17.75 0.47 6.21
CA ILE A 153 -17.02 0.22 4.94
C ILE A 153 -15.52 0.46 5.13
N ALA A 154 -14.71 -0.07 4.23
CA ALA A 154 -13.35 0.40 4.04
C ALA A 154 -13.36 1.62 3.10
N LEU A 155 -12.83 2.74 3.55
CA LEU A 155 -12.61 3.93 2.74
C LEU A 155 -11.11 4.12 2.55
N LEU A 156 -10.59 3.84 1.36
CA LEU A 156 -9.16 3.90 1.05
C LEU A 156 -8.83 5.18 0.29
N LEU A 157 -8.03 6.04 0.91
CA LEU A 157 -7.55 7.28 0.31
C LEU A 157 -6.21 7.09 -0.35
N VAL A 158 -6.07 7.56 -1.58
CA VAL A 158 -4.77 7.63 -2.27
C VAL A 158 -4.16 9.01 -2.06
N HIS A 159 -2.91 9.05 -1.62
CA HIS A 159 -2.21 10.29 -1.36
C HIS A 159 -0.79 10.29 -1.93
N HIS A 160 -0.18 11.47 -1.99
CA HIS A 160 1.19 11.63 -2.46
C HIS A 160 2.18 11.67 -1.30
N THR A 161 3.41 11.22 -1.56
CA THR A 161 4.52 11.44 -0.66
C THR A 161 5.27 12.74 -0.99
N ARG A 162 6.00 13.28 -0.01
CA ARG A 162 6.92 14.41 -0.18
C ARG A 162 8.09 13.99 -1.06
N LYS A 163 8.76 14.98 -1.68
CA LYS A 163 9.97 14.73 -2.47
C LYS A 163 11.19 14.41 -1.60
N MET A 164 11.20 14.85 -0.35
CA MET A 164 12.27 14.55 0.60
C MET A 164 12.21 13.07 1.00
N VAL A 165 13.34 12.40 0.92
CA VAL A 165 13.50 11.03 1.34
C VAL A 165 13.83 11.02 2.83
N ASP A 166 12.96 10.45 3.65
CA ASP A 166 13.30 10.05 5.01
C ASP A 166 13.67 8.57 4.93
N GLU A 167 14.92 8.25 5.26
CA GLU A 167 15.46 6.89 5.19
C GLU A 167 15.16 6.09 6.45
N THR A 168 14.74 6.77 7.53
CA THR A 168 14.52 6.13 8.82
C THR A 168 13.09 5.61 9.00
N ASP A 169 12.09 6.33 8.45
CA ASP A 169 10.69 5.97 8.58
C ASP A 169 9.93 6.31 7.29
N PRO A 170 9.44 5.30 6.54
CA PRO A 170 8.70 5.52 5.30
C PRO A 170 7.40 6.32 5.50
N PHE A 171 6.80 6.27 6.69
CA PHE A 171 5.55 6.98 6.99
C PHE A 171 5.74 8.51 7.09
N ASN A 172 6.94 8.97 7.47
CA ASN A 172 7.29 10.39 7.46
C ASN A 172 7.33 11.01 6.05
N ARG A 173 7.35 10.19 5.01
CA ARG A 173 7.32 10.65 3.60
C ARG A 173 5.95 11.13 3.15
N ILE A 174 4.88 10.85 3.89
CA ILE A 174 3.52 11.24 3.51
C ILE A 174 3.41 12.77 3.45
N SER A 175 2.84 13.29 2.36
CA SER A 175 2.60 14.72 2.19
C SER A 175 1.56 15.24 3.17
N GLY A 176 1.65 16.52 3.54
CA GLY A 176 0.77 17.12 4.53
C GLY A 176 1.38 17.06 5.94
N THR A 177 0.54 17.09 6.94
CA THR A 177 0.94 17.06 8.35
C THR A 177 0.78 15.66 8.95
N THR A 178 1.32 15.44 10.13
CA THR A 178 1.10 14.21 10.92
C THR A 178 -0.37 14.02 11.30
N GLY A 179 -1.21 15.04 11.12
CA GLY A 179 -2.67 14.96 11.31
C GLY A 179 -3.34 13.95 10.36
N ILE A 180 -2.81 13.77 9.14
CA ILE A 180 -3.33 12.78 8.19
C ILE A 180 -3.08 11.35 8.73
N LEU A 181 -1.83 11.09 9.16
CA LEU A 181 -1.44 9.80 9.73
C LEU A 181 -2.21 9.44 11.00
N GLY A 182 -2.34 10.42 11.90
CA GLY A 182 -2.96 10.20 13.21
C GLY A 182 -4.46 9.86 13.14
N ALA A 183 -5.14 10.23 12.06
CA ALA A 183 -6.57 9.96 11.88
C ALA A 183 -6.85 8.65 11.11
N ALA A 184 -5.92 8.13 10.33
CA ALA A 184 -6.09 6.88 9.59
C ALA A 184 -6.00 5.64 10.52
N ASP A 185 -6.74 4.58 10.18
CA ASP A 185 -6.68 3.29 10.88
C ASP A 185 -5.58 2.40 10.33
N THR A 186 -5.38 2.45 9.02
CA THR A 186 -4.37 1.67 8.30
C THR A 186 -3.64 2.56 7.31
N VAL A 187 -2.33 2.46 7.28
CA VAL A 187 -1.47 3.25 6.40
C VAL A 187 -0.54 2.32 5.63
N LEU A 188 -0.53 2.51 4.31
CA LEU A 188 0.34 1.81 3.37
C LEU A 188 1.23 2.84 2.68
N VAL A 189 2.52 2.59 2.63
CA VAL A 189 3.47 3.46 1.92
C VAL A 189 4.23 2.63 0.90
N LEU A 190 4.05 2.98 -0.38
CA LEU A 190 4.75 2.31 -1.48
C LEU A 190 5.98 3.13 -1.86
N THR A 191 7.16 2.53 -1.74
CA THR A 191 8.45 3.15 -2.07
C THR A 191 9.24 2.30 -3.06
N ARG A 192 10.18 2.95 -3.79
CA ARG A 192 11.18 2.29 -4.63
C ARG A 192 12.53 2.92 -4.33
N GLN A 193 13.60 2.15 -4.43
CA GLN A 193 14.96 2.67 -4.24
C GLN A 193 15.32 3.63 -5.38
N LYS A 194 15.03 3.25 -6.61
CA LYS A 194 15.24 4.12 -7.80
C LYS A 194 13.98 4.18 -8.64
N ARG A 195 13.82 5.31 -9.32
CA ARG A 195 12.71 5.50 -10.25
C ARG A 195 12.87 4.57 -11.46
N GLY A 196 11.82 3.80 -11.76
CA GLY A 196 11.83 2.87 -12.90
C GLY A 196 12.19 1.43 -12.53
N GLU A 197 12.59 1.16 -11.29
CA GLU A 197 12.72 -0.21 -10.80
C GLU A 197 11.36 -0.92 -10.80
N GLU A 198 11.36 -2.20 -11.10
CA GLU A 198 10.16 -3.03 -11.03
C GLU A 198 9.79 -3.34 -9.58
N ASN A 199 10.80 -3.54 -8.74
CA ASN A 199 10.62 -3.82 -7.32
C ASN A 199 10.25 -2.57 -6.54
N ALA A 200 9.39 -2.75 -5.54
CA ALA A 200 8.94 -1.73 -4.62
C ALA A 200 8.73 -2.33 -3.23
N LEU A 201 8.96 -1.54 -2.20
CA LEU A 201 8.63 -1.88 -0.83
C LEU A 201 7.26 -1.29 -0.48
N LEU A 202 6.35 -2.13 0.00
CA LEU A 202 5.08 -1.73 0.60
C LEU A 202 5.19 -1.87 2.11
N SER A 203 5.34 -0.75 2.80
CA SER A 203 5.34 -0.69 4.27
C SER A 203 3.90 -0.50 4.76
N LEU A 204 3.46 -1.32 5.68
CA LEU A 204 2.12 -1.37 6.26
C LEU A 204 2.18 -1.14 7.77
N THR A 205 1.27 -0.34 8.30
CA THR A 205 1.01 -0.22 9.74
C THR A 205 -0.45 0.16 9.99
N GLY A 206 -0.98 -0.19 11.15
CA GLY A 206 -2.37 0.17 11.49
C GLY A 206 -2.76 -0.24 12.90
N ARG A 207 -4.00 0.06 13.27
CA ARG A 207 -4.56 -0.27 14.59
C ARG A 207 -4.99 -1.73 14.69
N ASP A 208 -5.43 -2.29 13.55
CA ASP A 208 -6.01 -3.64 13.46
C ASP A 208 -5.21 -4.54 12.50
N VAL A 209 -4.04 -4.09 12.06
CA VAL A 209 -3.10 -4.82 11.20
C VAL A 209 -1.72 -4.79 11.82
N ASP A 210 -1.00 -5.90 11.73
CA ASP A 210 0.39 -5.96 12.14
C ASP A 210 1.27 -5.13 11.20
N SER A 211 2.27 -4.46 11.75
CA SER A 211 3.25 -3.75 10.92
C SER A 211 4.05 -4.77 10.12
N ALA A 212 4.14 -4.54 8.81
CA ALA A 212 4.82 -5.42 7.88
C ALA A 212 5.46 -4.64 6.74
N GLU A 213 6.48 -5.23 6.15
CA GLU A 213 7.10 -4.77 4.92
C GLU A 213 7.05 -5.88 3.87
N LEU A 214 6.40 -5.60 2.74
CA LEU A 214 6.23 -6.53 1.64
C LEU A 214 7.07 -6.05 0.45
N MET A 215 7.85 -6.95 -0.11
CA MET A 215 8.49 -6.70 -1.40
C MET A 215 7.49 -6.99 -2.50
N LEU A 216 7.23 -5.99 -3.33
CA LEU A 216 6.36 -6.10 -4.49
C LEU A 216 7.17 -5.95 -5.77
N ARG A 217 6.73 -6.60 -6.84
CA ARG A 217 7.23 -6.40 -8.21
C ARG A 217 6.08 -5.87 -9.08
N PHE A 218 6.35 -4.86 -9.89
CA PHE A 218 5.40 -4.38 -10.87
C PHE A 218 5.68 -5.02 -12.23
N ASP A 219 4.80 -5.91 -12.66
CA ASP A 219 4.81 -6.41 -14.03
C ASP A 219 4.29 -5.33 -14.97
N SER A 220 5.18 -4.74 -15.74
CA SER A 220 4.86 -3.67 -16.69
C SER A 220 4.06 -4.16 -17.91
N THR A 221 4.07 -5.46 -18.20
CA THR A 221 3.32 -6.07 -19.31
C THR A 221 1.87 -6.28 -18.92
N ALA A 222 1.64 -6.92 -17.77
CA ALA A 222 0.30 -7.14 -17.21
C ALA A 222 -0.23 -5.93 -16.43
N CYS A 223 0.60 -4.94 -16.16
CA CYS A 223 0.30 -3.76 -15.34
C CYS A 223 -0.22 -4.13 -13.92
N ARG A 224 0.31 -5.21 -13.36
CA ARG A 224 -0.10 -5.77 -12.06
C ARG A 224 1.05 -5.74 -11.07
N TRP A 225 0.67 -5.64 -9.80
CA TRP A 225 1.59 -5.82 -8.69
C TRP A 225 1.57 -7.27 -8.22
N GLU A 226 2.75 -7.84 -8.09
CA GLU A 226 2.97 -9.16 -7.51
C GLU A 226 3.61 -9.03 -6.14
N ASN A 227 3.15 -9.81 -5.18
CA ASN A 227 3.76 -9.90 -3.86
C ASN A 227 4.83 -10.99 -3.87
N LEU A 228 6.08 -10.58 -3.64
CA LEU A 228 7.23 -11.48 -3.55
C LEU A 228 7.44 -12.03 -2.12
N GLY A 229 6.66 -11.53 -1.16
CA GLY A 229 6.73 -11.93 0.24
C GLY A 229 7.26 -10.85 1.17
N PRO A 230 7.50 -11.19 2.45
CA PRO A 230 8.09 -10.27 3.42
C PRO A 230 9.48 -9.80 2.97
N ALA A 231 9.74 -8.48 3.07
CA ALA A 231 10.99 -7.89 2.64
C ALA A 231 12.20 -8.45 3.41
N GLU A 232 12.03 -8.76 4.68
CA GLU A 232 13.06 -9.36 5.53
C GLU A 232 13.58 -10.70 4.97
N ASN A 233 12.68 -11.56 4.50
CA ASN A 233 13.05 -12.87 3.95
C ASN A 233 13.88 -12.73 2.68
N LEU A 234 13.56 -11.76 1.82
CA LEU A 234 14.29 -11.52 0.58
C LEU A 234 15.66 -10.90 0.85
N THR A 235 15.76 -10.02 1.84
CA THR A 235 17.04 -9.44 2.27
C THR A 235 17.96 -10.54 2.81
N GLN A 236 17.46 -11.42 3.67
CA GLN A 236 18.23 -12.55 4.21
C GLN A 236 18.67 -13.53 3.10
N GLN A 237 17.79 -13.79 2.13
CA GLN A 237 18.11 -14.65 1.00
C GLN A 237 19.21 -14.04 0.13
N GLN A 238 19.10 -12.74 -0.16
CA GLN A 238 20.12 -12.00 -0.91
C GLN A 238 21.48 -11.97 -0.17
N GLU A 239 21.47 -11.69 1.13
CA GLU A 239 22.68 -11.74 1.95
C GLU A 239 23.34 -13.12 1.96
N LEU A 240 22.53 -14.19 1.99
CA LEU A 240 23.04 -15.55 1.90
C LEU A 240 23.62 -15.86 0.51
N GLU A 241 22.95 -15.44 -0.57
CA GLU A 241 23.44 -15.58 -1.94
C GLU A 241 24.75 -14.81 -2.12
N ASP A 242 24.81 -13.55 -1.69
CA ASP A 242 26.00 -12.70 -1.73
C ASP A 242 27.17 -13.32 -0.91
N TYR A 243 26.85 -13.92 0.23
CA TYR A 243 27.84 -14.66 1.03
C TYR A 243 28.36 -15.88 0.28
N LEU A 244 27.47 -16.71 -0.29
CA LEU A 244 27.86 -17.94 -1.00
C LEU A 244 28.66 -17.66 -2.28
N GLU A 245 28.37 -16.54 -2.95
CA GLU A 245 29.11 -16.07 -4.13
C GLU A 245 30.43 -15.37 -3.76
N SER A 246 30.61 -15.03 -2.49
CA SER A 246 31.83 -14.36 -2.01
C SER A 246 33.06 -15.30 -2.14
N PRO A 247 34.17 -14.83 -2.71
CA PRO A 247 35.40 -15.59 -2.74
C PRO A 247 35.94 -16.01 -1.35
N LEU A 248 35.44 -15.36 -0.29
CA LEU A 248 35.84 -15.65 1.09
C LEU A 248 34.99 -16.75 1.75
N ALA A 249 33.80 -17.08 1.20
CA ALA A 249 32.92 -18.09 1.79
C ALA A 249 33.59 -19.45 2.04
N PRO A 250 34.34 -20.04 1.08
CA PRO A 250 35.04 -21.29 1.30
C PRO A 250 36.05 -21.20 2.46
N THR A 251 36.80 -20.09 2.52
CA THR A 251 37.79 -19.85 3.59
C THR A 251 37.14 -19.75 4.96
N VAL A 252 36.03 -19.01 5.06
CA VAL A 252 35.29 -18.83 6.33
C VAL A 252 34.69 -20.15 6.78
N ASN A 253 34.08 -20.91 5.88
CA ASN A 253 33.52 -22.24 6.18
C ASN A 253 34.57 -23.19 6.70
N GLN A 254 35.71 -23.28 6.03
CA GLN A 254 36.83 -24.13 6.47
C GLN A 254 37.38 -23.72 7.84
N LEU A 255 37.52 -22.42 8.09
CA LEU A 255 37.96 -21.92 9.40
C LEU A 255 36.98 -22.23 10.54
N LEU A 256 35.68 -22.24 10.26
CA LEU A 256 34.65 -22.59 11.23
C LEU A 256 34.62 -24.11 11.49
N GLU A 257 34.85 -24.94 10.49
CA GLU A 257 35.02 -26.39 10.63
C GLU A 257 36.27 -26.74 11.46
N ASP A 258 37.38 -26.07 11.19
CA ASP A 258 38.66 -26.29 11.89
C ASP A 258 38.65 -25.72 13.32
N SER A 259 37.74 -24.76 13.61
CA SER A 259 37.67 -24.06 14.90
C SER A 259 36.23 -24.00 15.41
N PRO A 260 35.66 -25.09 15.97
CA PRO A 260 34.29 -25.15 16.45
C PRO A 260 33.95 -24.14 17.55
N GLN A 261 34.95 -23.60 18.24
CA GLN A 261 34.80 -22.52 19.28
C GLN A 261 34.82 -21.12 18.67
N GLY A 262 34.89 -21.02 17.33
CA GLY A 262 35.02 -19.78 16.58
C GLY A 262 36.46 -19.38 16.33
N TRP A 263 36.68 -18.60 15.27
CA TRP A 263 37.98 -18.07 14.87
C TRP A 263 38.05 -16.57 15.17
N LYS A 264 39.22 -16.07 15.61
CA LYS A 264 39.48 -14.64 15.79
C LYS A 264 40.77 -14.28 15.09
N GLY A 265 40.73 -13.25 14.25
CA GLY A 265 41.90 -12.75 13.53
C GLY A 265 41.62 -11.39 12.88
N SER A 266 42.67 -10.82 12.28
CA SER A 266 42.52 -9.62 11.45
C SER A 266 42.08 -9.97 10.03
N ALA A 267 41.55 -8.97 9.28
CA ALA A 267 41.23 -9.15 7.87
C ALA A 267 42.44 -9.69 7.04
N SER A 268 43.66 -9.22 7.35
CA SER A 268 44.86 -9.68 6.68
C SER A 268 45.16 -11.18 6.93
N GLN A 269 44.93 -11.63 8.16
CA GLN A 269 45.08 -13.06 8.49
C GLN A 269 44.03 -13.94 7.84
N LEU A 270 42.80 -13.45 7.68
CA LEU A 270 41.75 -14.12 6.94
C LEU A 270 42.12 -14.26 5.45
N MET A 271 42.63 -13.21 4.85
CA MET A 271 43.09 -13.22 3.44
C MET A 271 44.28 -14.13 3.22
N GLU A 272 45.19 -14.24 4.19
CA GLU A 272 46.34 -15.15 4.11
C GLU A 272 45.90 -16.62 4.15
N LYS A 273 44.97 -16.96 5.06
CA LYS A 273 44.38 -18.29 5.13
C LYS A 273 43.57 -18.65 3.87
N GLY A 274 42.86 -17.70 3.26
CA GLY A 274 42.14 -17.89 2.00
C GLY A 274 43.06 -18.14 0.78
N ARG A 275 44.36 -17.89 0.88
CA ARG A 275 45.34 -18.23 -0.15
C ARG A 275 45.91 -19.67 0.01
N GLU A 276 45.71 -20.25 1.18
CA GLU A 276 46.14 -21.61 1.51
C GLU A 276 45.07 -22.68 1.16
N ILE A 277 43.82 -22.24 1.01
CA ILE A 277 42.63 -23.04 0.62
C ILE A 277 42.41 -22.91 -0.90
#